data_c1c9b4a358111a01a368f29bc88e7618
#
_entry.id   c1c9b4a358111a01a368f29bc88e7618
#
_cell.length_a   1.000
_cell.length_b   1.000
_cell.length_c   1.000
_cell.angle_alpha   90.00
_cell.angle_beta   90.00
_cell.angle_gamma   90.00
#
_symmetry.space_group_name_H-M   'P 1'
#
loop_
_entity.id
_entity.type
_entity.pdbx_description
1 polymer ?
#
loop_
_entity_poly.entity_id
_entity_poly.type
_entity_poly.pdbx_seq_one_letter_code
_entity_poly.pdbx_strand_id
1 'polypeptide(L)'
;MNFFKMKATTISDVKRGYIWGITSGMSWGLDTVLIGLIMSTTTFATSTSLLVSGALVCSFFHDGFATVWMSLFLTVKKRIKCLLPKLRTRDGLFCVLGALLGGPIGMSFYMLAIEKAGPAYTATITSSYPALGVALAFIFLHEKLPIRSWLGLIICILGVIGVGYEPSAAVAVSSTFFVGILYAVISALGWALESVVCAYGMKSGNVDPEMALAIRELSSFVIYASFIIPVSVKDIQECWMS
;
A
#
# COMPACT_ATOMS: atom_id res chain seq x y z
N MET A 1 0.87 18.36 29.51
CA MET A 1 1.03 17.69 28.20
C MET A 1 -0.37 17.28 27.74
N ASN A 2 -1.07 18.18 27.01
CA ASN A 2 -2.47 17.98 26.61
C ASN A 2 -2.54 16.96 25.46
N PHE A 3 -2.80 15.71 25.81
CA PHE A 3 -3.17 14.68 24.84
C PHE A 3 -4.48 15.05 24.18
N PHE A 4 -4.46 15.16 22.87
CA PHE A 4 -5.58 15.18 21.92
C PHE A 4 -6.96 15.44 22.55
N LYS A 5 -7.50 16.64 22.46
CA LYS A 5 -8.95 16.82 22.40
C LYS A 5 -9.42 16.18 21.09
N MET A 6 -9.64 14.89 21.09
CA MET A 6 -10.39 14.25 19.99
C MET A 6 -11.73 14.95 19.92
N LYS A 7 -11.99 15.61 18.79
CA LYS A 7 -13.30 16.16 18.48
C LYS A 7 -14.28 14.98 18.61
N ALA A 8 -15.33 15.14 19.42
CA ALA A 8 -16.31 14.07 19.60
C ALA A 8 -16.83 13.63 18.24
N THR A 9 -16.56 12.37 17.87
CA THR A 9 -16.96 11.79 16.59
C THR A 9 -18.48 11.69 16.59
N THR A 10 -19.14 12.37 15.65
CA THR A 10 -20.59 12.32 15.52
C THR A 10 -21.01 10.99 14.87
N ILE A 11 -22.26 10.55 15.10
CA ILE A 11 -22.83 9.37 14.42
C ILE A 11 -22.73 9.52 12.89
N SER A 12 -22.84 10.75 12.37
CA SER A 12 -22.67 11.06 10.96
C SER A 12 -21.26 10.79 10.47
N ASP A 13 -20.23 11.14 11.26
CA ASP A 13 -18.82 10.90 10.91
C ASP A 13 -18.50 9.40 10.86
N VAL A 14 -19.07 8.63 11.80
CA VAL A 14 -18.94 7.17 11.83
C VAL A 14 -19.55 6.54 10.57
N LYS A 15 -20.79 6.92 10.21
CA LYS A 15 -21.46 6.44 9.00
C LYS A 15 -20.66 6.76 7.74
N ARG A 16 -20.16 7.99 7.62
CA ARG A 16 -19.30 8.39 6.49
C ARG A 16 -18.03 7.55 6.44
N GLY A 17 -17.40 7.27 7.60
CA GLY A 17 -16.22 6.41 7.68
C GLY A 17 -16.48 5.01 7.14
N TYR A 18 -17.63 4.40 7.50
CA TYR A 18 -18.02 3.08 6.98
C TYR A 18 -18.22 3.11 5.45
N ILE A 19 -18.93 4.10 4.92
CA ILE A 19 -19.19 4.22 3.48
C ILE A 19 -17.86 4.33 2.73
N TRP A 20 -16.99 5.23 3.15
CA TRP A 20 -15.68 5.41 2.50
C TRP A 20 -14.79 4.18 2.66
N GLY A 21 -14.81 3.51 3.81
CA GLY A 21 -14.06 2.27 4.04
C GLY A 21 -14.50 1.14 3.11
N ILE A 22 -15.81 0.91 2.98
CA ILE A 22 -16.37 -0.10 2.06
C ILE A 22 -16.01 0.25 0.61
N THR A 23 -16.22 1.50 0.19
CA THR A 23 -15.91 1.95 -1.18
C THR A 23 -14.42 1.77 -1.49
N SER A 24 -13.55 2.14 -0.56
CA SER A 24 -12.10 1.97 -0.70
C SER A 24 -11.72 0.49 -0.83
N GLY A 25 -12.28 -0.38 0.02
CA GLY A 25 -12.03 -1.82 -0.04
C GLY A 25 -12.49 -2.45 -1.37
N MET A 26 -13.67 -2.06 -1.87
CA MET A 26 -14.15 -2.52 -3.17
C MET A 26 -13.26 -2.03 -4.32
N SER A 27 -12.84 -0.76 -4.30
CA SER A 27 -11.95 -0.20 -5.32
C SER A 27 -10.59 -0.87 -5.30
N TRP A 28 -10.05 -1.15 -4.13
CA TRP A 28 -8.77 -1.87 -4.00
C TRP A 28 -8.88 -3.33 -4.48
N GLY A 29 -9.97 -4.03 -4.17
CA GLY A 29 -10.20 -5.38 -4.68
C GLY A 29 -10.28 -5.40 -6.23
N LEU A 30 -10.96 -4.42 -6.82
CA LEU A 30 -11.01 -4.26 -8.28
C LEU A 30 -9.62 -3.98 -8.87
N ASP A 31 -8.87 -3.08 -8.28
CA ASP A 31 -7.48 -2.77 -8.67
C ASP A 31 -6.61 -4.04 -8.66
N THR A 32 -6.67 -4.83 -7.59
CA THR A 32 -5.93 -6.10 -7.48
C THR A 32 -6.25 -7.07 -8.61
N VAL A 33 -7.53 -7.20 -8.98
CA VAL A 33 -7.97 -8.07 -10.09
C VAL A 33 -7.43 -7.54 -11.42
N LEU A 34 -7.50 -6.23 -11.66
CA LEU A 34 -6.98 -5.61 -12.88
C LEU A 34 -5.45 -5.79 -13.00
N ILE A 35 -4.71 -5.61 -11.91
CA ILE A 35 -3.27 -5.89 -11.86
C ILE A 35 -3.00 -7.37 -12.21
N GLY A 36 -3.74 -8.29 -11.61
CA GLY A 36 -3.61 -9.71 -11.90
C GLY A 36 -3.85 -10.04 -13.38
N LEU A 37 -4.86 -9.40 -14.00
CA LEU A 37 -5.14 -9.53 -15.43
C LEU A 37 -4.00 -8.96 -16.29
N ILE A 38 -3.48 -7.79 -15.96
CA ILE A 38 -2.33 -7.18 -16.66
C ILE A 38 -1.11 -8.09 -16.58
N MET A 39 -0.78 -8.60 -15.39
CA MET A 39 0.37 -9.47 -15.16
C MET A 39 0.23 -10.83 -15.86
N SER A 40 -1.00 -11.28 -16.17
CA SER A 40 -1.26 -12.51 -16.92
C SER A 40 -1.16 -12.35 -18.44
N THR A 41 -0.98 -11.14 -18.96
CA THR A 41 -0.82 -10.91 -20.41
C THR A 41 0.48 -11.50 -20.93
N THR A 42 0.53 -11.85 -22.21
CA THR A 42 1.69 -12.47 -22.87
C THR A 42 2.98 -11.66 -22.72
N THR A 43 2.89 -10.34 -22.69
CA THR A 43 4.02 -9.43 -22.52
C THR A 43 4.76 -9.66 -21.20
N PHE A 44 4.03 -9.97 -20.12
CA PHE A 44 4.60 -10.20 -18.80
C PHE A 44 4.85 -11.68 -18.50
N ALA A 45 4.11 -12.59 -19.14
CA ALA A 45 4.16 -14.04 -18.87
C ALA A 45 5.34 -14.77 -19.53
N THR A 46 5.99 -14.19 -20.54
CA THR A 46 6.95 -14.90 -21.40
C THR A 46 8.42 -14.81 -20.98
N SER A 47 8.78 -14.00 -20.01
CA SER A 47 10.19 -13.79 -19.62
C SER A 47 10.37 -13.74 -18.12
N THR A 48 11.21 -14.64 -17.57
CA THR A 48 11.50 -14.72 -16.14
C THR A 48 12.21 -13.47 -15.60
N SER A 49 13.04 -12.82 -16.42
CA SER A 49 13.70 -11.55 -16.08
C SER A 49 12.75 -10.36 -16.20
N LEU A 50 11.85 -10.36 -17.20
CA LEU A 50 10.80 -9.37 -17.38
C LEU A 50 9.72 -9.46 -16.28
N LEU A 51 9.55 -10.59 -15.60
CA LEU A 51 8.56 -10.74 -14.54
C LEU A 51 8.88 -9.82 -13.34
N VAL A 52 10.12 -9.83 -12.84
CA VAL A 52 10.53 -8.93 -11.75
C VAL A 52 10.52 -7.48 -12.24
N SER A 53 11.05 -7.22 -13.44
CA SER A 53 11.01 -5.89 -14.08
C SER A 53 9.59 -5.43 -14.35
N GLY A 54 8.70 -6.32 -14.78
CA GLY A 54 7.28 -6.06 -15.04
C GLY A 54 6.54 -5.60 -13.79
N ALA A 55 6.72 -6.30 -12.67
CA ALA A 55 6.13 -5.93 -11.37
C ALA A 55 6.57 -4.52 -10.93
N LEU A 56 7.87 -4.21 -11.07
CA LEU A 56 8.42 -2.89 -10.72
C LEU A 56 7.94 -1.79 -11.67
N VAL A 57 7.82 -2.09 -12.96
CA VAL A 57 7.27 -1.16 -13.96
C VAL A 57 5.79 -0.88 -13.68
N CYS A 58 5.00 -1.90 -13.34
CA CYS A 58 3.61 -1.72 -12.92
C CYS A 58 3.51 -0.83 -11.67
N SER A 59 4.35 -1.06 -10.66
CA SER A 59 4.40 -0.21 -9.45
C SER A 59 4.75 1.24 -9.78
N PHE A 60 5.73 1.45 -10.66
CA PHE A 60 6.09 2.79 -11.12
C PHE A 60 4.93 3.52 -11.80
N PHE A 61 4.23 2.87 -12.72
CA PHE A 61 3.08 3.48 -13.39
C PHE A 61 1.91 3.70 -12.42
N HIS A 62 1.64 2.76 -11.52
CA HIS A 62 0.61 2.90 -10.49
C HIS A 62 0.83 4.18 -9.66
N ASP A 63 2.01 4.33 -9.05
CA ASP A 63 2.33 5.49 -8.22
C ASP A 63 2.48 6.77 -9.05
N GLY A 64 2.93 6.65 -10.31
CA GLY A 64 3.01 7.75 -11.25
C GLY A 64 1.63 8.33 -11.60
N PHE A 65 0.67 7.49 -11.97
CA PHE A 65 -0.70 7.92 -12.23
C PHE A 65 -1.39 8.46 -10.98
N ALA A 66 -1.17 7.83 -9.81
CA ALA A 66 -1.65 8.32 -8.53
C ALA A 66 -1.09 9.71 -8.21
N THR A 67 0.21 9.94 -8.49
CA THR A 67 0.86 11.26 -8.34
C THR A 67 0.22 12.31 -9.24
N VAL A 68 -0.02 11.98 -10.52
CA VAL A 68 -0.70 12.88 -11.47
C VAL A 68 -2.10 13.21 -10.97
N TRP A 69 -2.86 12.19 -10.56
CA TRP A 69 -4.23 12.37 -10.05
C TRP A 69 -4.27 13.23 -8.80
N MET A 70 -3.40 12.98 -7.81
CA MET A 70 -3.32 13.77 -6.58
C MET A 70 -2.85 15.20 -6.85
N SER A 71 -1.95 15.40 -7.80
CA SER A 71 -1.51 16.73 -8.21
C SER A 71 -2.66 17.53 -8.85
N LEU A 72 -3.45 16.88 -9.71
CA LEU A 72 -4.64 17.47 -10.30
C LEU A 72 -5.67 17.84 -9.23
N PHE A 73 -5.95 16.91 -8.32
CA PHE A 73 -6.88 17.12 -7.19
C PHE A 73 -6.45 18.31 -6.31
N LEU A 74 -5.17 18.39 -5.93
CA LEU A 74 -4.63 19.53 -5.17
C LEU A 74 -4.67 20.84 -5.97
N THR A 75 -4.54 20.77 -7.30
CA THR A 75 -4.63 21.95 -8.17
C THR A 75 -6.07 22.49 -8.18
N VAL A 76 -7.07 21.62 -8.35
CA VAL A 76 -8.48 21.98 -8.26
C VAL A 76 -8.81 22.60 -6.90
N LYS A 77 -8.25 22.06 -5.82
CA LYS A 77 -8.38 22.61 -4.46
C LYS A 77 -7.49 23.85 -4.20
N LYS A 78 -6.76 24.34 -5.20
CA LYS A 78 -5.81 25.48 -5.09
C LYS A 78 -4.72 25.30 -4.03
N ARG A 79 -4.36 24.03 -3.73
CA ARG A 79 -3.42 23.65 -2.68
C ARG A 79 -2.08 23.08 -3.20
N ILE A 80 -1.93 22.90 -4.50
CA ILE A 80 -0.72 22.30 -5.10
C ILE A 80 0.56 23.05 -4.70
N LYS A 81 0.51 24.37 -4.55
CA LYS A 81 1.67 25.18 -4.14
C LYS A 81 2.17 24.85 -2.72
N CYS A 82 1.35 24.23 -1.89
CA CYS A 82 1.71 23.83 -0.54
C CYS A 82 2.46 22.49 -0.50
N LEU A 83 2.44 21.69 -1.57
CA LEU A 83 3.01 20.34 -1.61
C LEU A 83 4.51 20.34 -1.30
N LEU A 84 5.31 21.04 -2.10
CA LEU A 84 6.78 21.09 -1.94
C LEU A 84 7.23 21.71 -0.59
N PRO A 85 6.64 22.85 -0.12
CA PRO A 85 6.94 23.34 1.21
C PRO A 85 6.63 22.34 2.32
N LYS A 86 5.47 21.67 2.26
CA LYS A 86 5.06 20.68 3.27
C LYS A 86 5.94 19.43 3.25
N LEU A 87 6.34 18.94 2.07
CA LEU A 87 7.27 17.83 1.92
C LEU A 87 8.60 18.07 2.66
N ARG A 88 9.09 19.31 2.70
CA ARG A 88 10.34 19.67 3.36
C ARG A 88 10.22 19.86 4.87
N THR A 89 9.01 19.83 5.44
CA THR A 89 8.82 19.91 6.90
C THR A 89 9.17 18.58 7.55
N ARG A 90 9.47 18.60 8.87
CA ARG A 90 9.67 17.38 9.65
C ARG A 90 8.52 16.39 9.50
N ASP A 91 7.29 16.90 9.54
CA ASP A 91 6.06 16.10 9.40
C ASP A 91 5.94 15.49 8.01
N GLY A 92 6.26 16.27 6.96
CA GLY A 92 6.33 15.79 5.59
C GLY A 92 7.41 14.72 5.39
N LEU A 93 8.58 14.86 6.03
CA LEU A 93 9.64 13.85 5.96
C LEU A 93 9.22 12.51 6.58
N PHE A 94 8.37 12.50 7.61
CA PHE A 94 7.77 11.25 8.08
C PHE A 94 6.85 10.64 7.02
N CYS A 95 6.08 11.43 6.27
CA CYS A 95 5.29 10.92 5.16
C CYS A 95 6.17 10.39 4.02
N VAL A 96 7.32 11.02 3.75
CA VAL A 96 8.32 10.50 2.78
C VAL A 96 8.90 9.16 3.25
N LEU A 97 9.23 9.03 4.54
CA LEU A 97 9.67 7.75 5.11
C LEU A 97 8.58 6.68 5.03
N GLY A 98 7.34 7.06 5.32
CA GLY A 98 6.18 6.19 5.11
C GLY A 98 6.06 5.77 3.65
N ALA A 99 6.20 6.71 2.70
CA ALA A 99 6.19 6.42 1.27
C ALA A 99 7.24 5.39 0.83
N LEU A 100 8.44 5.42 1.42
CA LEU A 100 9.48 4.42 1.15
C LEU A 100 9.03 3.01 1.59
N LEU A 101 8.38 2.92 2.74
CA LEU A 101 7.90 1.66 3.29
C LEU A 101 6.69 1.10 2.52
N GLY A 102 5.74 1.95 2.17
CA GLY A 102 4.50 1.54 1.50
C GLY A 102 4.60 1.44 -0.01
N GLY A 103 5.34 2.34 -0.67
CA GLY A 103 5.56 2.36 -2.11
C GLY A 103 6.66 1.36 -2.52
N PRO A 104 7.92 1.78 -2.61
CA PRO A 104 8.99 0.92 -3.13
C PRO A 104 9.10 -0.45 -2.44
N ILE A 105 8.91 -0.53 -1.14
CA ILE A 105 8.92 -1.82 -0.43
C ILE A 105 7.54 -2.48 -0.55
N GLY A 106 6.49 -1.88 0.02
CA GLY A 106 5.17 -2.51 0.10
C GLY A 106 4.58 -2.85 -1.26
N MET A 107 4.56 -1.90 -2.20
CA MET A 107 3.96 -2.09 -3.51
C MET A 107 4.77 -3.03 -4.41
N SER A 108 6.10 -2.98 -4.38
CA SER A 108 6.92 -3.93 -5.16
C SER A 108 6.68 -5.37 -4.70
N PHE A 109 6.71 -5.62 -3.39
CA PHE A 109 6.42 -6.94 -2.85
C PHE A 109 4.96 -7.37 -3.08
N TYR A 110 4.01 -6.44 -3.13
CA TYR A 110 2.63 -6.71 -3.50
C TYR A 110 2.51 -7.23 -4.94
N MET A 111 3.13 -6.54 -5.90
CA MET A 111 3.14 -6.95 -7.30
C MET A 111 3.82 -8.32 -7.50
N LEU A 112 4.97 -8.53 -6.84
CA LEU A 112 5.67 -9.81 -6.86
C LEU A 112 4.86 -10.94 -6.20
N ALA A 113 4.06 -10.62 -5.17
CA ALA A 113 3.16 -11.58 -4.56
C ALA A 113 2.02 -11.98 -5.50
N ILE A 114 1.42 -11.02 -6.21
CA ILE A 114 0.38 -11.29 -7.22
C ILE A 114 0.92 -12.22 -8.31
N GLU A 115 2.14 -11.96 -8.79
CA GLU A 115 2.80 -12.79 -9.80
C GLU A 115 2.98 -14.23 -9.33
N LYS A 116 3.43 -14.44 -8.08
CA LYS A 116 3.85 -15.77 -7.60
C LYS A 116 2.75 -16.56 -6.88
N ALA A 117 1.86 -15.89 -6.17
CA ALA A 117 0.77 -16.52 -5.41
C ALA A 117 -0.63 -16.22 -6.00
N GLY A 118 -0.70 -15.30 -6.96
CA GLY A 118 -1.96 -14.86 -7.57
C GLY A 118 -2.65 -13.75 -6.77
N PRO A 119 -3.58 -13.04 -7.43
CA PRO A 119 -4.22 -11.86 -6.85
C PRO A 119 -5.09 -12.19 -5.62
N ALA A 120 -5.79 -13.31 -5.62
CA ALA A 120 -6.70 -13.69 -4.54
C ALA A 120 -5.97 -13.90 -3.21
N TYR A 121 -4.91 -14.71 -3.20
CA TYR A 121 -4.10 -14.94 -1.99
C TYR A 121 -3.39 -13.67 -1.53
N THR A 122 -2.83 -12.92 -2.48
CA THR A 122 -2.14 -11.67 -2.18
C THR A 122 -3.09 -10.67 -1.53
N ALA A 123 -4.26 -10.40 -2.13
CA ALA A 123 -5.25 -9.49 -1.56
C ALA A 123 -5.72 -9.95 -0.18
N THR A 124 -5.96 -11.25 -0.01
CA THR A 124 -6.40 -11.83 1.27
C THR A 124 -5.37 -11.55 2.37
N ILE A 125 -4.10 -11.86 2.15
CA ILE A 125 -3.04 -11.67 3.15
C ILE A 125 -2.81 -10.19 3.40
N THR A 126 -2.70 -9.39 2.35
CA THR A 126 -2.45 -7.96 2.50
C THR A 126 -3.62 -7.20 3.12
N SER A 127 -4.87 -7.70 3.02
CA SER A 127 -6.01 -7.11 3.73
C SER A 127 -5.87 -7.10 5.26
N SER A 128 -4.91 -7.83 5.81
CA SER A 128 -4.57 -7.78 7.24
C SER A 128 -3.75 -6.53 7.65
N TYR A 129 -3.22 -5.74 6.69
CA TYR A 129 -2.35 -4.60 7.03
C TYR A 129 -3.00 -3.56 7.95
N PRO A 130 -4.32 -3.25 7.88
CA PRO A 130 -4.91 -2.31 8.84
C PRO A 130 -4.90 -2.86 10.27
N ALA A 131 -5.10 -4.18 10.42
CA ALA A 131 -5.02 -4.84 11.72
C ALA A 131 -3.60 -4.79 12.28
N LEU A 132 -2.59 -5.07 11.45
CA LEU A 132 -1.19 -4.93 11.81
C LEU A 132 -0.84 -3.46 12.14
N GLY A 133 -1.35 -2.49 11.37
CA GLY A 133 -1.16 -1.06 11.61
C GLY A 133 -1.71 -0.62 12.96
N VAL A 134 -2.91 -1.09 13.34
CA VAL A 134 -3.50 -0.82 14.67
C VAL A 134 -2.65 -1.45 15.79
N ALA A 135 -2.18 -2.68 15.63
CA ALA A 135 -1.30 -3.33 16.60
C ALA A 135 0.03 -2.56 16.76
N LEU A 136 0.63 -2.12 15.64
CA LEU A 136 1.85 -1.30 15.66
C LEU A 136 1.60 0.09 16.26
N ALA A 137 0.45 0.73 15.98
CA ALA A 137 0.08 2.00 16.60
C ALA A 137 -0.08 1.87 18.12
N PHE A 138 -0.65 0.78 18.61
CA PHE A 138 -0.71 0.49 20.05
C PHE A 138 0.70 0.41 20.66
N ILE A 139 1.64 -0.26 19.97
CA ILE A 139 3.03 -0.45 20.47
C ILE A 139 3.83 0.86 20.37
N PHE A 140 3.84 1.51 19.19
CA PHE A 140 4.74 2.63 18.91
C PHE A 140 4.15 4.00 19.28
N LEU A 141 2.85 4.22 19.09
CA LEU A 141 2.19 5.47 19.42
C LEU A 141 1.57 5.45 20.83
N HIS A 142 1.60 4.29 21.52
CA HIS A 142 1.01 4.07 22.83
C HIS A 142 -0.47 4.44 22.88
N GLU A 143 -1.19 4.17 21.78
CA GLU A 143 -2.64 4.42 21.69
C GLU A 143 -3.40 3.37 22.50
N LYS A 144 -4.37 3.82 23.31
CA LYS A 144 -5.20 2.91 24.09
C LYS A 144 -6.32 2.35 23.18
N LEU A 145 -6.28 1.05 22.94
CA LEU A 145 -7.31 0.37 22.18
C LEU A 145 -8.42 -0.15 23.10
N PRO A 146 -9.69 0.19 22.84
CA PRO A 146 -10.81 -0.43 23.55
C PRO A 146 -10.92 -1.92 23.20
N ILE A 147 -11.47 -2.70 24.09
CA ILE A 147 -11.62 -4.17 23.89
C ILE A 147 -12.35 -4.51 22.59
N ARG A 148 -13.26 -3.65 22.14
CA ARG A 148 -13.99 -3.83 20.86
C ARG A 148 -13.04 -3.80 19.65
N SER A 149 -11.99 -3.00 19.69
CA SER A 149 -10.97 -2.95 18.63
C SER A 149 -10.16 -4.25 18.59
N TRP A 150 -9.80 -4.82 19.74
CA TRP A 150 -9.14 -6.12 19.83
C TRP A 150 -10.01 -7.24 19.25
N LEU A 151 -11.30 -7.25 19.57
CA LEU A 151 -12.25 -8.20 18.99
C LEU A 151 -12.35 -8.02 17.47
N GLY A 152 -12.41 -6.79 16.97
CA GLY A 152 -12.40 -6.49 15.54
C GLY A 152 -11.12 -6.99 14.83
N LEU A 153 -9.95 -6.83 15.45
CA LEU A 153 -8.67 -7.35 14.95
C LEU A 153 -8.70 -8.88 14.82
N ILE A 154 -9.19 -9.58 15.87
CA ILE A 154 -9.29 -11.04 15.86
C ILE A 154 -10.22 -11.50 14.74
N ILE A 155 -11.40 -10.89 14.62
CA ILE A 155 -12.37 -11.21 13.56
C ILE A 155 -11.76 -10.95 12.17
N CYS A 156 -11.03 -9.86 12.00
CA CYS A 156 -10.34 -9.56 10.74
C CYS A 156 -9.33 -10.67 10.38
N ILE A 157 -8.47 -11.08 11.32
CA ILE A 157 -7.48 -12.13 11.10
C ILE A 157 -8.17 -13.49 10.79
N LEU A 158 -9.23 -13.83 11.53
CA LEU A 158 -10.00 -15.04 11.27
C LEU A 158 -10.67 -15.00 9.88
N GLY A 159 -11.16 -13.83 9.45
CA GLY A 159 -11.71 -13.62 8.11
C GLY A 159 -10.66 -13.84 7.03
N VAL A 160 -9.45 -13.30 7.19
CA VAL A 160 -8.32 -13.52 6.27
C VAL A 160 -7.97 -15.01 6.16
N ILE A 161 -7.88 -15.71 7.29
CA ILE A 161 -7.63 -17.15 7.31
C ILE A 161 -8.77 -17.90 6.61
N GLY A 162 -10.04 -17.54 6.89
CA GLY A 162 -11.21 -18.19 6.30
C GLY A 162 -11.29 -18.03 4.79
N VAL A 163 -10.95 -16.86 4.25
CA VAL A 163 -10.91 -16.61 2.79
C VAL A 163 -9.73 -17.31 2.13
N GLY A 164 -8.58 -17.37 2.81
CA GLY A 164 -7.39 -18.09 2.31
C GLY A 164 -7.47 -19.61 2.42
N TYR A 165 -8.45 -20.13 3.18
CA TYR A 165 -8.62 -21.57 3.37
C TYR A 165 -9.50 -22.16 2.26
N GLU A 166 -8.88 -22.76 1.25
CA GLU A 166 -9.56 -23.51 0.19
C GLU A 166 -9.21 -25.00 0.26
N PRO A 167 -10.11 -25.84 0.82
CA PRO A 167 -9.83 -27.27 1.04
C PRO A 167 -9.67 -28.07 -0.28
N SER A 168 -10.24 -27.57 -1.37
CA SER A 168 -10.23 -28.21 -2.68
C SER A 168 -9.06 -27.80 -3.58
N ALA A 169 -8.30 -26.78 -3.17
CA ALA A 169 -7.09 -26.43 -3.88
C ALA A 169 -5.98 -27.46 -3.58
N ALA A 170 -6.06 -28.64 -4.22
CA ALA A 170 -4.88 -29.39 -4.59
C ALA A 170 -4.09 -28.55 -5.60
N VAL A 171 -3.81 -27.28 -5.26
CA VAL A 171 -2.84 -26.47 -5.97
C VAL A 171 -1.55 -27.26 -5.85
N ALA A 172 -0.98 -27.68 -6.97
CA ALA A 172 0.39 -28.14 -7.00
C ALA A 172 1.23 -26.99 -6.40
N VAL A 173 1.48 -27.08 -5.09
CA VAL A 173 2.12 -26.03 -4.30
C VAL A 173 3.55 -25.95 -4.79
N SER A 174 3.77 -25.06 -5.76
CA SER A 174 5.12 -24.79 -6.25
C SER A 174 5.92 -24.08 -5.15
N SER A 175 7.23 -24.27 -5.13
CA SER A 175 8.11 -23.52 -4.23
C SER A 175 7.94 -21.99 -4.39
N THR A 176 7.57 -21.53 -5.58
CA THR A 176 7.30 -20.14 -5.91
C THR A 176 6.05 -19.59 -5.24
N PHE A 177 5.03 -20.42 -4.97
CA PHE A 177 3.83 -20.02 -4.26
C PHE A 177 4.13 -19.54 -2.84
N PHE A 178 4.92 -20.30 -2.07
CA PHE A 178 5.30 -19.90 -0.71
C PHE A 178 6.13 -18.62 -0.69
N VAL A 179 6.97 -18.40 -1.71
CA VAL A 179 7.69 -17.13 -1.88
C VAL A 179 6.72 -15.98 -2.09
N GLY A 180 5.66 -16.19 -2.90
CA GLY A 180 4.59 -15.21 -3.10
C GLY A 180 3.85 -14.88 -1.80
N ILE A 181 3.55 -15.88 -0.97
CA ILE A 181 2.95 -15.68 0.36
C ILE A 181 3.88 -14.83 1.25
N LEU A 182 5.18 -15.14 1.27
CA LEU A 182 6.15 -14.33 2.02
C LEU A 182 6.18 -12.88 1.54
N TYR A 183 6.15 -12.66 0.23
CA TYR A 183 6.08 -11.31 -0.35
C TYR A 183 4.80 -10.57 0.06
N ALA A 184 3.64 -11.24 0.08
CA ALA A 184 2.40 -10.66 0.56
C ALA A 184 2.48 -10.23 2.04
N VAL A 185 3.13 -11.02 2.88
CA VAL A 185 3.37 -10.67 4.29
C VAL A 185 4.30 -9.46 4.42
N ILE A 186 5.38 -9.40 3.65
CA ILE A 186 6.30 -8.24 3.63
C ILE A 186 5.56 -6.98 3.18
N SER A 187 4.73 -7.09 2.14
CA SER A 187 3.88 -5.98 1.68
C SER A 187 2.92 -5.49 2.76
N ALA A 188 2.21 -6.41 3.43
CA ALA A 188 1.31 -6.07 4.52
C ALA A 188 2.02 -5.34 5.68
N LEU A 189 3.22 -5.78 6.04
CA LEU A 189 4.06 -5.12 7.05
C LEU A 189 4.53 -3.74 6.58
N GLY A 190 4.93 -3.61 5.31
CA GLY A 190 5.32 -2.33 4.71
C GLY A 190 4.19 -1.29 4.82
N TRP A 191 2.97 -1.65 4.42
CA TRP A 191 1.80 -0.76 4.52
C TRP A 191 1.35 -0.49 5.95
N ALA A 192 1.47 -1.48 6.85
CA ALA A 192 1.20 -1.29 8.27
C ALA A 192 2.17 -0.27 8.90
N LEU A 193 3.47 -0.38 8.60
CA LEU A 193 4.48 0.57 9.06
C LEU A 193 4.28 1.95 8.43
N GLU A 194 3.98 2.03 7.11
CA GLU A 194 3.63 3.28 6.45
C GLU A 194 2.50 4.00 7.18
N SER A 195 1.41 3.29 7.50
CA SER A 195 0.26 3.89 8.16
C SER A 195 0.61 4.51 9.52
N VAL A 196 1.45 3.83 10.31
CA VAL A 196 1.91 4.33 11.63
C VAL A 196 2.83 5.53 11.49
N VAL A 197 3.79 5.47 10.56
CA VAL A 197 4.76 6.55 10.32
C VAL A 197 4.06 7.80 9.76
N CYS A 198 3.14 7.64 8.81
CA CYS A 198 2.33 8.74 8.29
C CYS A 198 1.40 9.32 9.35
N ALA A 199 0.76 8.48 10.19
CA ALA A 199 -0.06 8.96 11.31
C ALA A 199 0.77 9.79 12.29
N TYR A 200 2.01 9.38 12.56
CA TYR A 200 2.93 10.18 13.38
C TYR A 200 3.26 11.52 12.71
N GLY A 201 3.55 11.54 11.41
CA GLY A 201 3.80 12.77 10.64
C GLY A 201 2.61 13.73 10.60
N MET A 202 1.38 13.19 10.61
CA MET A 202 0.16 14.00 10.64
C MET A 202 -0.23 14.49 12.05
N LYS A 203 0.43 14.01 13.11
CA LYS A 203 0.03 14.26 14.51
C LYS A 203 0.05 15.74 14.90
N SER A 204 0.89 16.56 14.30
CA SER A 204 0.94 18.01 14.58
C SER A 204 -0.22 18.80 13.95
N GLY A 205 -0.93 18.20 12.97
CA GLY A 205 -1.93 18.86 12.14
C GLY A 205 -1.35 19.76 11.05
N ASN A 206 -0.02 19.81 10.91
CA ASN A 206 0.65 20.60 9.87
C ASN A 206 0.51 19.96 8.48
N VAL A 207 0.46 18.63 8.42
CA VAL A 207 0.17 17.84 7.21
C VAL A 207 -1.17 17.15 7.43
N ASP A 208 -2.15 17.44 6.58
CA ASP A 208 -3.46 16.76 6.60
C ASP A 208 -3.44 15.50 5.72
N PRO A 209 -4.45 14.61 5.82
CA PRO A 209 -4.45 13.34 5.12
C PRO A 209 -4.34 13.44 3.58
N GLU A 210 -4.96 14.45 2.96
CA GLU A 210 -4.88 14.66 1.51
C GLU A 210 -3.46 15.03 1.08
N MET A 211 -2.81 15.89 1.88
CA MET A 211 -1.43 16.29 1.64
C MET A 211 -0.45 15.16 1.93
N ALA A 212 -0.69 14.36 2.98
CA ALA A 212 0.13 13.19 3.30
C ALA A 212 0.10 12.17 2.15
N LEU A 213 -1.10 11.90 1.60
CA LEU A 213 -1.25 11.03 0.45
C LEU A 213 -0.51 11.57 -0.79
N ALA A 214 -0.65 12.88 -1.08
CA ALA A 214 0.07 13.48 -2.22
C ALA A 214 1.60 13.43 -2.05
N ILE A 215 2.12 13.64 -0.84
CA ILE A 215 3.54 13.48 -0.51
C ILE A 215 3.96 12.02 -0.70
N ARG A 216 3.15 11.08 -0.25
CA ARG A 216 3.37 9.64 -0.36
C ARG A 216 3.52 9.22 -1.83
N GLU A 217 2.55 9.55 -2.68
CA GLU A 217 2.54 9.15 -4.08
C GLU A 217 3.73 9.78 -4.83
N LEU A 218 3.94 11.10 -4.67
CA LEU A 218 5.05 11.80 -5.31
C LEU A 218 6.42 11.22 -4.89
N SER A 219 6.61 10.96 -3.60
CA SER A 219 7.89 10.45 -3.08
C SER A 219 8.17 9.05 -3.60
N SER A 220 7.17 8.16 -3.59
CA SER A 220 7.27 6.81 -4.11
C SER A 220 7.58 6.82 -5.61
N PHE A 221 6.84 7.63 -6.39
CA PHE A 221 7.09 7.79 -7.82
C PHE A 221 8.52 8.27 -8.13
N VAL A 222 9.01 9.29 -7.40
CA VAL A 222 10.38 9.80 -7.58
C VAL A 222 11.42 8.73 -7.25
N ILE A 223 11.20 7.93 -6.20
CA ILE A 223 12.10 6.83 -5.84
C ILE A 223 12.12 5.77 -6.95
N TYR A 224 10.96 5.35 -7.46
CA TYR A 224 10.88 4.41 -8.58
C TYR A 224 11.58 4.95 -9.82
N ALA A 225 11.33 6.21 -10.19
CA ALA A 225 11.97 6.84 -11.33
C ALA A 225 13.49 6.91 -11.19
N SER A 226 14.00 7.22 -10.00
CA SER A 226 15.42 7.51 -9.79
C SER A 226 16.28 6.27 -9.57
N PHE A 227 15.73 5.21 -8.95
CA PHE A 227 16.52 4.05 -8.52
C PHE A 227 16.08 2.74 -9.17
N ILE A 228 14.77 2.49 -9.25
CA ILE A 228 14.25 1.18 -9.68
C ILE A 228 14.20 1.08 -11.20
N ILE A 229 13.66 2.11 -11.88
CA ILE A 229 13.55 2.09 -13.35
C ILE A 229 14.89 1.94 -14.07
N PRO A 230 15.98 2.68 -13.71
CA PRO A 230 17.27 2.51 -14.39
C PRO A 230 17.82 1.08 -14.31
N VAL A 231 17.63 0.38 -13.18
CA VAL A 231 18.03 -1.02 -13.02
C VAL A 231 17.20 -1.92 -13.92
N SER A 232 15.86 -1.78 -13.87
CA SER A 232 14.94 -2.57 -14.69
C SER A 232 15.12 -2.37 -16.19
N VAL A 233 15.46 -1.16 -16.63
CA VAL A 233 15.73 -0.86 -18.06
C VAL A 233 16.99 -1.56 -18.55
N LYS A 234 18.05 -1.68 -17.73
CA LYS A 234 19.26 -2.43 -18.11
C LYS A 234 18.95 -3.91 -18.34
N ASP A 235 18.20 -4.53 -17.43
CA ASP A 235 17.81 -5.94 -17.57
C ASP A 235 16.97 -6.18 -18.83
N ILE A 236 16.08 -5.24 -19.17
CA ILE A 236 15.29 -5.28 -20.41
C ILE A 236 16.18 -5.15 -21.64
N GLN A 237 17.12 -4.20 -21.64
CA GLN A 237 18.04 -4.00 -22.78
C GLN A 237 18.95 -5.21 -23.03
N GLU A 238 19.45 -5.84 -21.96
CA GLU A 238 20.26 -7.05 -22.08
C GLU A 238 19.46 -8.21 -22.67
N CYS A 239 18.17 -8.33 -22.30
CA CYS A 239 17.27 -9.35 -22.85
C CYS A 239 16.91 -9.13 -24.33
N TRP A 240 16.95 -7.87 -24.83
CA TRP A 240 16.69 -7.56 -26.25
C TRP A 240 17.93 -7.71 -27.14
N MET A 241 19.12 -7.72 -26.55
CA MET A 241 20.40 -7.85 -27.25
C MET A 241 20.93 -9.30 -27.29
N SER A 242 20.35 -10.19 -26.52
CA SER A 242 20.62 -11.64 -26.47
C SER A 242 19.69 -12.43 -27.41
#